data_6ad24756cfbbfa8e4e11622b79f993d6
#
_entry.id   6ad24756cfbbfa8e4e11622b79f993d6
#
_cell.length_a   1.000
_cell.length_b   1.000
_cell.length_c   1.000
_cell.angle_alpha   90.00
_cell.angle_beta   90.00
_cell.angle_gamma   90.00
#
_symmetry.space_group_name_H-M   'P 1'
#
loop_
_entity.id
_entity.type
_entity.pdbx_description
1 polymer ?
#
loop_
_entity_poly.entity_id
_entity_poly.type
_entity_poly.pdbx_seq_one_letter_code
_entity_poly.pdbx_strand_id
1 'polypeptide(L)'
;MKELLTVRIIYALDDTLSQQIGMILKNEKRQSLHVLYKWVLAGKDKENPEKEIIFLKLFKKKWTKETDYLLRNELKLLKDKIEEAYLSIQLSALLERNKNQLKLDFHKQLKINDEYAACFKKQLEIDHTTHEQHSTLNNSFVYADFVRLNTPNYTERLKLLQQNKLLFEETLHQYIAEQYSKLCLMESHVLFQQKQSDNKVVRKNFEYSIIKTDTNQYKNSFTEYHIAYANAYKNYDTSTIEEWEEVYALLQQTSANSTHLQHEYCFTLGNLATICSIRTNYQKADEYFGILFRTVPAEIIRQNIALALNYITNLNKLKKFDAAKKQMENAVHLFGNKIKSFSQFRTQEIVTACYLNDVELLGKLLAVDFETLQPFERIFYRLFYCIYFLMKEEYELAFTEIQNLQRSKLMNEIDAHFSEITQFMF
;
A
#
# COMPACT_ATOMS: atom_id res chain seq x y z
N MET A 1 7.08 3.23 -26.87
CA MET A 1 5.65 2.88 -26.64
C MET A 1 5.23 2.96 -25.17
N LYS A 2 6.10 2.66 -24.20
CA LYS A 2 5.77 2.71 -22.76
C LYS A 2 5.23 4.07 -22.26
N GLU A 3 5.54 5.16 -22.95
CA GLU A 3 5.05 6.50 -22.62
C GLU A 3 3.60 6.79 -23.08
N LEU A 4 3.02 5.96 -23.92
CA LEU A 4 1.66 6.13 -24.38
C LEU A 4 0.67 5.84 -23.23
N LEU A 5 -0.28 6.76 -23.02
CA LEU A 5 -1.24 6.71 -21.91
C LEU A 5 -1.96 5.35 -21.82
N THR A 6 -2.43 4.81 -22.94
CA THR A 6 -3.11 3.51 -22.99
C THR A 6 -2.23 2.38 -22.47
N VAL A 7 -0.94 2.37 -22.82
CA VAL A 7 0.03 1.35 -22.37
C VAL A 7 0.27 1.50 -20.87
N ARG A 8 0.40 2.73 -20.37
CA ARG A 8 0.54 3.01 -18.94
C ARG A 8 -0.69 2.56 -18.15
N ILE A 9 -1.89 2.81 -18.65
CA ILE A 9 -3.13 2.35 -18.03
C ILE A 9 -3.13 0.81 -17.93
N ILE A 10 -2.87 0.09 -19.03
CA ILE A 10 -2.85 -1.38 -19.04
C ILE A 10 -1.81 -1.94 -18.06
N TYR A 11 -0.64 -1.32 -17.98
CA TYR A 11 0.42 -1.78 -17.07
C TYR A 11 0.10 -1.49 -15.59
N ALA A 12 -0.75 -0.49 -15.31
CA ALA A 12 -1.20 -0.15 -13.97
C ALA A 12 -2.35 -1.03 -13.46
N LEU A 13 -3.03 -1.78 -14.34
CA LEU A 13 -4.10 -2.70 -13.95
C LEU A 13 -3.50 -3.85 -13.10
N ASP A 14 -4.22 -4.20 -12.01
CA ASP A 14 -3.97 -5.46 -11.30
C ASP A 14 -4.42 -6.67 -12.14
N ASP A 15 -4.01 -7.86 -11.72
CA ASP A 15 -4.25 -9.07 -12.49
C ASP A 15 -5.74 -9.41 -12.60
N THR A 16 -6.52 -9.17 -11.54
CA THR A 16 -7.97 -9.45 -11.51
C THR A 16 -8.73 -8.54 -12.46
N LEU A 17 -8.49 -7.24 -12.36
CA LEU A 17 -9.12 -6.24 -13.22
C LEU A 17 -8.70 -6.42 -14.68
N SER A 18 -7.43 -6.75 -14.90
CA SER A 18 -6.88 -7.05 -16.22
C SER A 18 -7.57 -8.23 -16.88
N GLN A 19 -7.84 -9.32 -16.12
CA GLN A 19 -8.56 -10.48 -16.62
C GLN A 19 -10.03 -10.13 -16.94
N GLN A 20 -10.72 -9.40 -16.05
CA GLN A 20 -12.11 -8.99 -16.27
C GLN A 20 -12.26 -8.10 -17.51
N ILE A 21 -11.40 -7.10 -17.67
CA ILE A 21 -11.37 -6.23 -18.86
C ILE A 21 -11.07 -7.05 -20.11
N GLY A 22 -10.12 -7.98 -20.04
CA GLY A 22 -9.78 -8.89 -21.14
C GLY A 22 -10.96 -9.76 -21.58
N MET A 23 -11.79 -10.23 -20.64
CA MET A 23 -13.02 -10.98 -20.94
C MET A 23 -14.08 -10.10 -21.64
N ILE A 24 -14.26 -8.86 -21.19
CA ILE A 24 -15.19 -7.90 -21.84
C ILE A 24 -14.71 -7.59 -23.26
N LEU A 25 -13.44 -7.26 -23.44
CA LEU A 25 -12.87 -6.96 -24.76
C LEU A 25 -12.89 -8.14 -25.73
N LYS A 26 -12.87 -9.38 -25.23
CA LYS A 26 -13.04 -10.60 -26.06
C LYS A 26 -14.40 -10.65 -26.73
N ASN A 27 -15.44 -10.11 -26.09
CA ASN A 27 -16.82 -10.10 -26.59
C ASN A 27 -17.13 -8.87 -27.46
N GLU A 28 -16.18 -7.95 -27.60
CA GLU A 28 -16.34 -6.77 -28.46
C GLU A 28 -16.37 -7.16 -29.96
N LYS A 29 -17.21 -6.46 -30.72
CA LYS A 29 -17.30 -6.66 -32.17
C LYS A 29 -15.97 -6.45 -32.88
N ARG A 30 -15.16 -5.51 -32.40
CA ARG A 30 -13.86 -5.14 -32.95
C ARG A 30 -12.74 -5.95 -32.34
N GLN A 31 -12.52 -7.15 -32.85
CA GLN A 31 -11.52 -8.10 -32.34
C GLN A 31 -10.07 -7.56 -32.32
N SER A 32 -9.76 -6.55 -33.16
CA SER A 32 -8.44 -5.88 -33.15
C SER A 32 -8.08 -5.31 -31.79
N LEU A 33 -9.05 -4.81 -31.02
CA LEU A 33 -8.83 -4.23 -29.69
C LEU A 33 -8.40 -5.29 -28.68
N HIS A 34 -9.01 -6.46 -28.68
CA HIS A 34 -8.63 -7.58 -27.81
C HIS A 34 -7.22 -8.11 -28.15
N VAL A 35 -6.91 -8.20 -29.45
CA VAL A 35 -5.56 -8.61 -29.91
C VAL A 35 -4.51 -7.60 -29.46
N LEU A 36 -4.81 -6.30 -29.58
CA LEU A 36 -3.93 -5.22 -29.17
C LEU A 36 -3.75 -5.20 -27.65
N TYR A 37 -4.83 -5.38 -26.89
CA TYR A 37 -4.79 -5.47 -25.43
C TYR A 37 -3.87 -6.59 -24.95
N LYS A 38 -4.05 -7.81 -25.46
CA LYS A 38 -3.20 -8.96 -25.13
C LYS A 38 -1.74 -8.74 -25.47
N TRP A 39 -1.48 -8.11 -26.61
CA TRP A 39 -0.12 -7.83 -27.03
C TRP A 39 0.55 -6.79 -26.10
N VAL A 40 -0.14 -5.73 -25.72
CA VAL A 40 0.38 -4.75 -24.77
C VAL A 40 0.63 -5.42 -23.42
N LEU A 41 -0.30 -6.24 -22.94
CA LEU A 41 -0.19 -6.93 -21.65
C LEU A 41 1.04 -7.88 -21.65
N ALA A 42 1.23 -8.66 -22.72
CA ALA A 42 2.39 -9.54 -22.88
C ALA A 42 3.74 -8.79 -22.97
N GLY A 43 3.70 -7.50 -23.27
CA GLY A 43 4.87 -6.61 -23.30
C GLY A 43 5.19 -5.97 -21.93
N LYS A 44 4.41 -6.25 -20.87
CA LYS A 44 4.61 -5.64 -19.56
C LYS A 44 6.01 -5.89 -18.99
N ASP A 45 6.51 -7.11 -19.19
CA ASP A 45 7.82 -7.57 -18.68
C ASP A 45 8.95 -7.46 -19.70
N LYS A 46 8.68 -6.99 -20.92
CA LYS A 46 9.65 -6.85 -22.00
C LYS A 46 10.11 -5.40 -22.16
N GLU A 47 11.39 -5.20 -22.46
CA GLU A 47 11.95 -3.85 -22.58
C GLU A 47 11.33 -3.03 -23.71
N ASN A 48 11.02 -3.62 -24.87
CA ASN A 48 10.34 -2.94 -25.98
C ASN A 48 9.49 -3.93 -26.79
N PRO A 49 8.16 -3.87 -26.70
CA PRO A 49 7.32 -4.61 -27.64
C PRO A 49 7.50 -4.03 -29.04
N GLU A 50 7.89 -4.87 -30.00
CA GLU A 50 8.14 -4.49 -31.38
C GLU A 50 6.85 -4.01 -32.06
N LYS A 51 6.76 -2.72 -32.32
CA LYS A 51 5.59 -2.09 -32.98
C LYS A 51 5.25 -2.71 -34.33
N GLU A 52 6.26 -3.05 -35.07
CA GLU A 52 6.18 -3.63 -36.42
C GLU A 52 5.39 -4.91 -36.44
N ILE A 53 5.59 -5.77 -35.44
CA ILE A 53 4.93 -7.08 -35.35
C ILE A 53 3.43 -6.90 -35.13
N ILE A 54 3.03 -6.08 -34.16
CA ILE A 54 1.61 -5.87 -33.89
C ILE A 54 0.95 -5.12 -35.02
N PHE A 55 1.64 -4.13 -35.62
CA PHE A 55 1.13 -3.38 -36.76
C PHE A 55 0.82 -4.29 -37.95
N LEU A 56 1.77 -5.19 -38.31
CA LEU A 56 1.57 -6.19 -39.37
C LEU A 56 0.38 -7.11 -39.04
N LYS A 57 0.25 -7.53 -37.79
CA LYS A 57 -0.84 -8.42 -37.37
C LYS A 57 -2.22 -7.75 -37.47
N LEU A 58 -2.33 -6.47 -37.10
CA LEU A 58 -3.58 -5.71 -37.11
C LEU A 58 -3.98 -5.23 -38.50
N PHE A 59 -3.03 -4.67 -39.24
CA PHE A 59 -3.32 -3.95 -40.50
C PHE A 59 -2.90 -4.69 -41.78
N LYS A 60 -2.20 -5.85 -41.65
CA LYS A 60 -1.68 -6.63 -42.77
C LYS A 60 -0.73 -5.82 -43.70
N LYS A 61 -0.08 -4.77 -43.14
CA LYS A 61 0.83 -3.85 -43.82
C LYS A 61 2.09 -3.68 -43.00
N LYS A 62 3.20 -3.33 -43.65
CA LYS A 62 4.43 -2.97 -42.93
C LYS A 62 4.24 -1.62 -42.23
N TRP A 63 4.79 -1.52 -41.02
CA TRP A 63 4.79 -0.26 -40.27
C TRP A 63 5.75 0.76 -40.93
N THR A 64 5.30 2.01 -41.02
CA THR A 64 6.12 3.16 -41.44
C THR A 64 5.78 4.34 -40.52
N LYS A 65 6.64 5.35 -40.49
CA LYS A 65 6.35 6.58 -39.73
C LYS A 65 5.04 7.24 -40.16
N GLU A 66 4.73 7.18 -41.45
CA GLU A 66 3.52 7.75 -42.05
C GLU A 66 2.26 6.99 -41.64
N THR A 67 2.35 5.70 -41.36
CA THR A 67 1.22 4.86 -40.99
C THR A 67 1.08 4.69 -39.46
N ASP A 68 1.98 5.24 -38.65
CA ASP A 68 1.97 5.12 -37.17
C ASP A 68 0.67 5.65 -36.55
N TYR A 69 -0.01 6.62 -37.19
CA TYR A 69 -1.28 7.17 -36.75
C TYR A 69 -2.38 6.10 -36.66
N LEU A 70 -2.36 5.07 -37.50
CA LEU A 70 -3.34 3.97 -37.43
C LEU A 70 -3.24 3.22 -36.11
N LEU A 71 -2.03 2.90 -35.68
CA LEU A 71 -1.80 2.23 -34.39
C LEU A 71 -2.17 3.14 -33.22
N ARG A 72 -1.88 4.43 -33.32
CA ARG A 72 -2.27 5.41 -32.28
C ARG A 72 -3.79 5.53 -32.16
N ASN A 73 -4.51 5.52 -33.28
CA ASN A 73 -5.97 5.54 -33.30
C ASN A 73 -6.55 4.26 -32.64
N GLU A 74 -5.99 3.07 -32.95
CA GLU A 74 -6.41 1.83 -32.29
C GLU A 74 -6.13 1.85 -30.78
N LEU A 75 -4.98 2.38 -30.38
CA LEU A 75 -4.66 2.53 -28.94
C LEU A 75 -5.59 3.51 -28.25
N LYS A 76 -6.01 4.59 -28.92
CA LYS A 76 -7.00 5.53 -28.38
C LYS A 76 -8.36 4.83 -28.20
N LEU A 77 -8.84 4.12 -29.21
CA LEU A 77 -10.07 3.34 -29.13
C LEU A 77 -10.01 2.27 -28.05
N LEU A 78 -8.84 1.59 -27.92
CA LEU A 78 -8.63 0.62 -26.86
C LEU A 78 -8.72 1.27 -25.48
N LYS A 79 -8.13 2.45 -25.28
CA LYS A 79 -8.26 3.22 -24.05
C LYS A 79 -9.72 3.46 -23.68
N ASP A 80 -10.49 4.01 -24.63
CA ASP A 80 -11.89 4.35 -24.40
C ASP A 80 -12.70 3.09 -24.03
N LYS A 81 -12.40 1.96 -24.67
CA LYS A 81 -13.05 0.67 -24.34
C LYS A 81 -12.62 0.07 -22.99
N ILE A 82 -11.38 0.28 -22.58
CA ILE A 82 -10.93 -0.10 -21.23
C ILE A 82 -11.67 0.73 -20.17
N GLU A 83 -11.82 2.03 -20.39
CA GLU A 83 -12.56 2.92 -19.49
C GLU A 83 -14.05 2.51 -19.39
N GLU A 84 -14.71 2.21 -20.53
CA GLU A 84 -16.08 1.68 -20.56
C GLU A 84 -16.19 0.34 -19.80
N ALA A 85 -15.27 -0.59 -20.03
CA ALA A 85 -15.25 -1.88 -19.35
C ALA A 85 -15.07 -1.71 -17.83
N TYR A 86 -14.16 -0.83 -17.42
CA TYR A 86 -13.95 -0.50 -16.01
C TYR A 86 -15.23 0.07 -15.37
N LEU A 87 -15.87 1.04 -16.01
CA LEU A 87 -17.14 1.61 -15.55
C LEU A 87 -18.24 0.54 -15.44
N SER A 88 -18.33 -0.38 -16.40
CA SER A 88 -19.29 -1.48 -16.35
C SER A 88 -19.07 -2.41 -15.15
N ILE A 89 -17.79 -2.74 -14.85
CA ILE A 89 -17.42 -3.54 -13.68
C ILE A 89 -17.82 -2.82 -12.39
N GLN A 90 -17.49 -1.53 -12.28
CA GLN A 90 -17.81 -0.72 -11.10
C GLN A 90 -19.32 -0.54 -10.92
N LEU A 91 -20.06 -0.30 -11.99
CA LEU A 91 -21.54 -0.22 -11.95
C LEU A 91 -22.17 -1.53 -11.48
N SER A 92 -21.67 -2.68 -11.94
CA SER A 92 -22.16 -3.99 -11.48
C SER A 92 -21.90 -4.20 -9.98
N ALA A 93 -20.73 -3.81 -9.50
CA ALA A 93 -20.39 -3.88 -8.08
C ALA A 93 -21.25 -2.92 -7.24
N LEU A 94 -21.50 -1.69 -7.74
CA LEU A 94 -22.39 -0.72 -7.10
C LEU A 94 -23.84 -1.21 -7.07
N LEU A 95 -24.33 -1.84 -8.12
CA LEU A 95 -25.67 -2.41 -8.16
C LEU A 95 -25.84 -3.54 -7.14
N GLU A 96 -24.87 -4.44 -7.01
CA GLU A 96 -24.92 -5.48 -5.97
C GLU A 96 -24.88 -4.89 -4.56
N ARG A 97 -24.02 -3.89 -4.31
CA ARG A 97 -23.98 -3.17 -3.03
C ARG A 97 -25.30 -2.49 -2.70
N ASN A 98 -25.90 -1.83 -3.66
CA ASN A 98 -27.13 -1.07 -3.46
C ASN A 98 -28.40 -1.88 -3.69
N LYS A 99 -28.29 -3.17 -3.95
CA LYS A 99 -29.42 -4.03 -4.26
C LYS A 99 -30.54 -4.01 -3.20
N ASN A 100 -30.18 -4.02 -1.92
CA ASN A 100 -31.13 -3.91 -0.85
C ASN A 100 -31.76 -2.51 -0.76
N GLN A 101 -30.98 -1.46 -0.99
CA GLN A 101 -31.48 -0.08 -1.06
C GLN A 101 -32.49 0.08 -2.19
N LEU A 102 -32.19 -0.45 -3.38
CA LEU A 102 -33.14 -0.44 -4.51
C LEU A 102 -34.41 -1.22 -4.21
N LYS A 103 -34.32 -2.33 -3.46
CA LYS A 103 -35.50 -3.06 -2.98
C LYS A 103 -36.30 -2.26 -1.96
N LEU A 104 -35.63 -1.55 -1.04
CA LEU A 104 -36.31 -0.65 -0.12
C LEU A 104 -37.11 0.43 -0.86
N ASP A 105 -36.50 1.08 -1.85
CA ASP A 105 -37.17 2.10 -2.66
C ASP A 105 -38.36 1.52 -3.43
N PHE A 106 -38.19 0.32 -4.01
CA PHE A 106 -39.25 -0.40 -4.71
C PHE A 106 -40.44 -0.75 -3.80
N HIS A 107 -40.20 -1.35 -2.63
CA HIS A 107 -41.25 -1.69 -1.68
C HIS A 107 -41.91 -0.43 -1.09
N LYS A 108 -41.13 0.65 -0.89
CA LYS A 108 -41.68 1.94 -0.49
C LYS A 108 -42.65 2.51 -1.51
N GLN A 109 -42.28 2.49 -2.80
CA GLN A 109 -43.17 2.97 -3.88
C GLN A 109 -44.45 2.15 -4.00
N LEU A 110 -44.36 0.85 -3.81
CA LEU A 110 -45.51 -0.05 -3.86
C LEU A 110 -46.32 -0.10 -2.56
N LYS A 111 -45.87 0.58 -1.50
CA LYS A 111 -46.50 0.59 -0.16
C LYS A 111 -46.65 -0.82 0.47
N ILE A 112 -45.69 -1.70 0.22
CA ILE A 112 -45.64 -3.07 0.77
C ILE A 112 -44.86 -3.02 2.09
N ASN A 113 -45.60 -2.80 3.20
CA ASN A 113 -45.01 -2.45 4.50
C ASN A 113 -44.16 -3.56 5.13
N ASP A 114 -44.63 -4.82 5.07
CA ASP A 114 -43.95 -5.94 5.70
C ASP A 114 -42.61 -6.23 5.02
N GLU A 115 -42.59 -6.22 3.69
CA GLU A 115 -41.37 -6.43 2.88
C GLU A 115 -40.41 -5.25 3.05
N TYR A 116 -40.93 -4.02 3.16
CA TYR A 116 -40.10 -2.85 3.44
C TYR A 116 -39.39 -2.97 4.79
N ALA A 117 -40.12 -3.33 5.86
CA ALA A 117 -39.55 -3.51 7.18
C ALA A 117 -38.49 -4.63 7.23
N ALA A 118 -38.74 -5.75 6.54
CA ALA A 118 -37.79 -6.85 6.43
C ALA A 118 -36.50 -6.43 5.66
N CYS A 119 -36.65 -5.72 4.55
CA CYS A 119 -35.51 -5.19 3.78
C CYS A 119 -34.72 -4.15 4.58
N PHE A 120 -35.40 -3.28 5.33
CA PHE A 120 -34.75 -2.27 6.18
C PHE A 120 -33.92 -2.93 7.28
N LYS A 121 -34.44 -3.91 7.98
CA LYS A 121 -33.70 -4.67 9.00
C LYS A 121 -32.47 -5.32 8.43
N LYS A 122 -32.61 -5.95 7.26
CA LYS A 122 -31.46 -6.56 6.55
C LYS A 122 -30.42 -5.52 6.12
N GLN A 123 -30.84 -4.31 5.71
CA GLN A 123 -29.91 -3.24 5.34
C GLN A 123 -29.13 -2.75 6.57
N LEU A 124 -29.78 -2.59 7.73
CA LEU A 124 -29.09 -2.25 8.98
C LEU A 124 -28.04 -3.30 9.35
N GLU A 125 -28.33 -4.59 9.20
CA GLU A 125 -27.35 -5.66 9.47
C GLU A 125 -26.14 -5.57 8.53
N ILE A 126 -26.39 -5.24 7.25
CA ILE A 126 -25.31 -5.03 6.27
C ILE A 126 -24.50 -3.79 6.63
N ASP A 127 -25.12 -2.67 6.91
CA ASP A 127 -24.48 -1.40 7.25
C ASP A 127 -23.59 -1.54 8.50
N HIS A 128 -24.05 -2.29 9.51
CA HIS A 128 -23.25 -2.61 10.69
C HIS A 128 -22.05 -3.49 10.39
N THR A 129 -22.18 -4.45 9.48
CA THR A 129 -21.08 -5.37 9.11
C THR A 129 -20.07 -4.72 8.17
N THR A 130 -20.51 -3.77 7.34
CA THR A 130 -19.65 -3.06 6.36
C THR A 130 -19.14 -1.72 6.88
N HIS A 131 -19.54 -1.29 8.09
CA HIS A 131 -19.26 0.04 8.64
C HIS A 131 -19.75 1.19 7.73
N GLU A 132 -20.79 0.95 6.93
CA GLU A 132 -21.41 1.97 6.08
C GLU A 132 -22.41 2.85 6.86
N GLN A 133 -21.92 3.53 7.89
CA GLN A 133 -22.73 4.36 8.80
C GLN A 133 -23.50 5.48 8.07
N HIS A 134 -22.93 5.99 6.97
CA HIS A 134 -23.62 6.99 6.15
C HIS A 134 -24.92 6.47 5.52
N SER A 135 -24.94 5.20 5.10
CA SER A 135 -26.14 4.53 4.58
C SER A 135 -27.18 4.38 5.67
N THR A 136 -26.77 3.96 6.88
CA THR A 136 -27.67 3.83 8.04
C THR A 136 -28.32 5.16 8.40
N LEU A 137 -27.55 6.26 8.41
CA LEU A 137 -28.07 7.60 8.70
C LEU A 137 -29.14 8.03 7.68
N ASN A 138 -28.88 7.84 6.38
CA ASN A 138 -29.83 8.15 5.32
C ASN A 138 -31.10 7.27 5.42
N ASN A 139 -30.93 5.98 5.66
CA ASN A 139 -32.03 5.04 5.76
C ASN A 139 -32.91 5.31 6.98
N SER A 140 -32.36 5.85 8.06
CA SER A 140 -33.11 6.23 9.26
C SER A 140 -34.19 7.28 8.97
N PHE A 141 -33.91 8.28 8.15
CA PHE A 141 -34.92 9.26 7.72
C PHE A 141 -36.01 8.63 6.84
N VAL A 142 -35.59 7.78 5.89
CA VAL A 142 -36.53 7.08 5.00
C VAL A 142 -37.46 6.18 5.81
N TYR A 143 -36.93 5.49 6.82
CA TYR A 143 -37.71 4.64 7.69
C TYR A 143 -38.67 5.45 8.58
N ALA A 144 -38.22 6.58 9.15
CA ALA A 144 -39.08 7.45 9.93
C ALA A 144 -40.29 7.95 9.14
N ASP A 145 -40.08 8.38 7.90
CA ASP A 145 -41.15 8.79 6.99
C ASP A 145 -42.11 7.65 6.67
N PHE A 146 -41.59 6.47 6.43
CA PHE A 146 -42.38 5.30 6.15
C PHE A 146 -43.26 4.92 7.35
N VAL A 147 -42.71 4.86 8.56
CA VAL A 147 -43.43 4.61 9.82
C VAL A 147 -44.53 5.66 10.03
N ARG A 148 -44.21 6.93 9.79
CA ARG A 148 -45.17 8.04 9.93
C ARG A 148 -46.39 7.88 9.02
N LEU A 149 -46.18 7.42 7.79
CA LEU A 149 -47.23 7.33 6.78
C LEU A 149 -48.06 6.03 6.84
N ASN A 150 -47.42 4.95 7.28
CA ASN A 150 -47.99 3.59 7.08
C ASN A 150 -48.31 2.85 8.38
N THR A 151 -47.95 3.35 9.57
CA THR A 151 -48.30 2.72 10.84
C THR A 151 -49.59 3.38 11.39
N PRO A 152 -50.73 2.67 11.42
CA PRO A 152 -52.03 3.24 11.79
C PRO A 152 -52.14 3.54 13.30
N ASN A 153 -51.49 2.70 14.15
CA ASN A 153 -51.52 2.87 15.61
C ASN A 153 -50.58 3.98 16.06
N TYR A 154 -51.10 5.01 16.70
CA TYR A 154 -50.32 6.16 17.14
C TYR A 154 -49.25 5.79 18.16
N THR A 155 -49.58 4.96 19.17
CA THR A 155 -48.66 4.55 20.23
C THR A 155 -47.48 3.74 19.66
N GLU A 156 -47.78 2.81 18.77
CA GLU A 156 -46.77 2.02 18.08
C GLU A 156 -45.89 2.89 17.17
N ARG A 157 -46.51 3.81 16.44
CA ARG A 157 -45.80 4.79 15.59
C ARG A 157 -44.79 5.61 16.40
N LEU A 158 -45.26 6.15 17.58
CA LEU A 158 -44.37 6.93 18.42
C LEU A 158 -43.22 6.10 18.97
N LYS A 159 -43.47 4.87 19.41
CA LYS A 159 -42.44 3.94 19.89
C LYS A 159 -41.38 3.66 18.80
N LEU A 160 -41.80 3.35 17.56
CA LEU A 160 -40.91 3.07 16.44
C LEU A 160 -40.06 4.30 16.06
N LEU A 161 -40.65 5.49 16.07
CA LEU A 161 -39.95 6.73 15.81
C LEU A 161 -38.91 7.05 16.89
N GLN A 162 -39.24 6.81 18.17
CA GLN A 162 -38.29 6.99 19.27
C GLN A 162 -37.12 6.01 19.18
N GLN A 163 -37.38 4.75 18.86
CA GLN A 163 -36.32 3.75 18.66
C GLN A 163 -35.41 4.12 17.48
N ASN A 164 -35.99 4.55 16.37
CA ASN A 164 -35.24 5.00 15.22
C ASN A 164 -34.41 6.26 15.51
N LYS A 165 -34.93 7.18 16.29
CA LYS A 165 -34.19 8.37 16.72
C LYS A 165 -32.96 8.00 17.57
N LEU A 166 -33.08 7.09 18.54
CA LEU A 166 -31.96 6.61 19.33
C LEU A 166 -30.91 5.96 18.47
N LEU A 167 -31.30 5.09 17.54
CA LEU A 167 -30.39 4.45 16.59
C LEU A 167 -29.66 5.48 15.73
N PHE A 168 -30.38 6.52 15.25
CA PHE A 168 -29.79 7.59 14.46
C PHE A 168 -28.74 8.37 15.28
N GLU A 169 -29.05 8.74 16.51
CA GLU A 169 -28.15 9.46 17.41
C GLU A 169 -26.86 8.65 17.67
N GLU A 170 -26.99 7.36 18.01
CA GLU A 170 -25.85 6.45 18.18
C GLU A 170 -24.97 6.37 16.92
N THR A 171 -25.59 6.12 15.77
CA THR A 171 -24.88 5.99 14.50
C THR A 171 -24.19 7.30 14.10
N LEU A 172 -24.84 8.44 14.31
CA LEU A 172 -24.27 9.76 14.03
C LEU A 172 -23.01 10.01 14.87
N HIS A 173 -23.06 9.72 16.15
CA HIS A 173 -21.91 9.90 17.03
C HIS A 173 -20.74 8.99 16.64
N GLN A 174 -21.01 7.72 16.32
CA GLN A 174 -20.01 6.77 15.83
C GLN A 174 -19.38 7.25 14.51
N TYR A 175 -20.20 7.72 13.57
CA TYR A 175 -19.73 8.25 12.28
C TYR A 175 -18.82 9.48 12.48
N ILE A 176 -19.23 10.44 13.30
CA ILE A 176 -18.42 11.64 13.58
C ILE A 176 -17.09 11.23 14.22
N ALA A 177 -17.10 10.35 15.23
CA ALA A 177 -15.90 9.89 15.90
C ALA A 177 -14.94 9.20 14.93
N GLU A 178 -15.45 8.35 14.05
CA GLU A 178 -14.66 7.65 13.04
C GLU A 178 -14.04 8.63 12.02
N GLN A 179 -14.84 9.54 11.44
CA GLN A 179 -14.32 10.50 10.47
C GLN A 179 -13.26 11.42 11.09
N TYR A 180 -13.50 11.85 12.32
CA TYR A 180 -12.54 12.67 13.04
C TYR A 180 -11.23 11.93 13.32
N SER A 181 -11.30 10.67 13.75
CA SER A 181 -10.10 9.84 13.99
C SER A 181 -9.28 9.63 12.71
N LYS A 182 -9.94 9.43 11.57
CA LYS A 182 -9.28 9.36 10.24
C LYS A 182 -8.58 10.68 9.88
N LEU A 183 -9.20 11.82 10.14
CA LEU A 183 -8.57 13.13 9.91
C LEU A 183 -7.34 13.32 10.80
N CYS A 184 -7.41 12.94 12.07
CA CYS A 184 -6.28 12.98 12.99
C CYS A 184 -5.13 12.11 12.52
N LEU A 185 -5.43 10.93 11.98
CA LEU A 185 -4.45 10.04 11.38
C LEU A 185 -3.77 10.67 10.17
N MET A 186 -4.55 11.23 9.23
CA MET A 186 -4.01 11.91 8.04
C MET A 186 -3.10 13.08 8.43
N GLU A 187 -3.49 13.86 9.41
CA GLU A 187 -2.71 14.98 9.91
C GLU A 187 -1.40 14.52 10.56
N SER A 188 -1.43 13.46 11.37
CA SER A 188 -0.22 12.89 11.95
C SER A 188 0.77 12.39 10.89
N HIS A 189 0.29 11.83 9.78
CA HIS A 189 1.12 11.46 8.63
C HIS A 189 1.82 12.67 7.98
N VAL A 190 1.06 13.77 7.77
CA VAL A 190 1.63 15.00 7.21
C VAL A 190 2.69 15.61 8.14
N LEU A 191 2.42 15.66 9.44
CA LEU A 191 3.38 16.16 10.43
C LEU A 191 4.65 15.31 10.49
N PHE A 192 4.53 14.00 10.38
CA PHE A 192 5.69 13.09 10.32
C PHE A 192 6.54 13.35 9.08
N GLN A 193 5.90 13.53 7.89
CA GLN A 193 6.59 13.83 6.65
C GLN A 193 7.31 15.20 6.71
N GLN A 194 6.68 16.21 7.28
CA GLN A 194 7.31 17.51 7.50
C GLN A 194 8.53 17.44 8.42
N LYS A 195 8.45 16.62 9.48
CA LYS A 195 9.56 16.41 10.40
C LYS A 195 10.78 15.75 9.72
N GLN A 196 10.55 14.90 8.74
CA GLN A 196 11.65 14.28 7.95
C GLN A 196 12.29 15.28 6.98
N SER A 197 11.52 16.24 6.45
CA SER A 197 12.01 17.26 5.51
C SER A 197 12.71 18.43 6.19
N ASP A 198 12.27 18.82 7.38
CA ASP A 198 12.77 19.97 8.12
C ASP A 198 13.28 19.57 9.52
N ASN A 199 14.59 19.62 9.75
CA ASN A 199 15.21 19.36 11.06
C ASN A 199 14.75 20.30 12.19
N LYS A 200 13.71 21.13 11.97
CA LYS A 200 13.25 22.20 12.90
C LYS A 200 11.73 22.28 13.07
N VAL A 201 10.97 21.20 12.95
CA VAL A 201 9.53 21.29 13.20
C VAL A 201 9.24 21.35 14.70
N VAL A 202 8.82 22.52 15.15
CA VAL A 202 8.21 22.73 16.48
C VAL A 202 6.98 21.84 16.58
N ARG A 203 7.02 20.85 17.49
CA ARG A 203 5.88 20.00 17.83
C ARG A 203 4.75 20.90 18.36
N LYS A 204 3.77 21.23 17.54
CA LYS A 204 2.51 21.76 18.03
C LYS A 204 1.82 20.59 18.78
N ASN A 205 1.62 20.74 20.06
CA ASN A 205 0.81 19.81 20.83
C ASN A 205 -0.60 19.81 20.23
N PHE A 206 -0.97 18.67 19.68
CA PHE A 206 -2.33 18.40 19.28
C PHE A 206 -3.16 18.27 20.56
N GLU A 207 -3.90 19.28 20.92
CA GLU A 207 -4.97 19.12 21.88
C GLU A 207 -6.16 18.51 21.14
N TYR A 208 -6.47 17.25 21.42
CA TYR A 208 -7.72 16.59 21.05
C TYR A 208 -8.92 17.25 21.78
N SER A 209 -8.97 18.60 21.79
CA SER A 209 -9.91 19.36 22.57
C SER A 209 -11.36 19.28 22.08
N ILE A 210 -11.58 18.75 20.87
CA ILE A 210 -12.92 18.69 20.26
C ILE A 210 -13.68 17.41 20.63
N ILE A 211 -13.00 16.32 21.00
CA ILE A 211 -13.68 15.09 21.45
C ILE A 211 -13.70 15.00 22.99
N LYS A 212 -13.79 16.11 23.69
CA LYS A 212 -14.12 16.09 25.13
C LYS A 212 -15.60 15.82 25.43
N THR A 213 -16.43 15.72 24.41
CA THR A 213 -17.77 15.19 24.53
C THR A 213 -17.70 13.67 24.61
N ASP A 214 -17.66 13.12 25.81
CA ASP A 214 -17.98 11.74 26.21
C ASP A 214 -17.73 10.65 25.15
N THR A 215 -16.51 10.60 24.60
CA THR A 215 -16.08 9.54 23.69
C THR A 215 -16.19 8.16 24.32
N ASN A 216 -16.33 8.08 25.65
CA ASN A 216 -16.53 6.83 26.37
C ASN A 216 -17.85 6.13 26.04
N GLN A 217 -18.89 6.86 25.61
CA GLN A 217 -20.18 6.27 25.22
C GLN A 217 -20.19 5.69 23.81
N TYR A 218 -19.27 6.12 22.91
CA TYR A 218 -19.29 5.77 21.49
C TYR A 218 -18.01 5.07 21.03
N LYS A 219 -17.30 4.43 21.96
CA LYS A 219 -16.11 3.66 21.67
C LYS A 219 -16.49 2.41 20.88
N ASN A 220 -16.18 2.38 19.60
CA ASN A 220 -16.05 1.13 18.87
C ASN A 220 -14.56 0.81 18.65
N SER A 221 -14.25 -0.45 18.47
CA SER A 221 -12.87 -0.93 18.28
C SER A 221 -12.14 -0.24 17.13
N PHE A 222 -12.86 0.19 16.10
CA PHE A 222 -12.28 0.87 14.95
C PHE A 222 -11.87 2.32 15.24
N THR A 223 -12.69 3.04 15.99
CA THR A 223 -12.36 4.40 16.48
C THR A 223 -11.18 4.36 17.46
N GLU A 224 -11.18 3.39 18.38
CA GLU A 224 -10.07 3.19 19.32
C GLU A 224 -8.76 2.87 18.59
N TYR A 225 -8.80 2.00 17.57
CA TYR A 225 -7.67 1.73 16.72
C TYR A 225 -7.10 2.99 16.06
N HIS A 226 -7.95 3.81 15.43
CA HIS A 226 -7.49 5.03 14.75
C HIS A 226 -6.85 6.04 15.71
N ILE A 227 -7.42 6.20 16.90
CA ILE A 227 -6.88 7.11 17.94
C ILE A 227 -5.53 6.58 18.43
N ALA A 228 -5.42 5.28 18.75
CA ALA A 228 -4.19 4.66 19.20
C ALA A 228 -3.11 4.75 18.12
N TYR A 229 -3.45 4.46 16.86
CA TYR A 229 -2.54 4.58 15.72
C TYR A 229 -2.04 6.02 15.57
N ALA A 230 -2.94 7.03 15.58
CA ALA A 230 -2.56 8.42 15.43
C ALA A 230 -1.60 8.87 16.55
N ASN A 231 -1.83 8.43 17.79
CA ASN A 231 -0.96 8.72 18.93
C ASN A 231 0.42 8.08 18.79
N ALA A 232 0.49 6.79 18.45
CA ALA A 232 1.74 6.09 18.22
C ALA A 232 2.52 6.69 17.04
N TYR A 233 1.83 7.05 15.95
CA TYR A 233 2.46 7.63 14.76
C TYR A 233 2.96 9.06 14.99
N LYS A 234 2.22 9.89 15.71
CA LYS A 234 2.63 11.25 16.10
C LYS A 234 3.96 11.24 16.86
N ASN A 235 4.15 10.23 17.70
CA ASN A 235 5.33 10.06 18.53
C ASN A 235 6.28 8.98 17.97
N TYR A 236 6.30 8.74 16.67
CA TYR A 236 6.98 7.62 16.02
C TYR A 236 8.42 7.39 16.51
N ASP A 237 9.20 8.47 16.64
CA ASP A 237 10.61 8.39 17.08
C ASP A 237 10.75 7.96 18.56
N THR A 238 9.74 8.21 19.39
CA THR A 238 9.73 7.92 20.84
C THR A 238 8.75 6.82 21.21
N SER A 239 7.88 6.40 20.28
CA SER A 239 6.88 5.34 20.53
C SER A 239 7.56 4.00 20.87
N THR A 240 6.90 3.25 21.74
CA THR A 240 7.37 1.95 22.20
C THR A 240 6.83 0.82 21.33
N ILE A 241 7.41 -0.37 21.46
CA ILE A 241 6.90 -1.57 20.79
C ILE A 241 5.52 -1.90 21.33
N GLU A 242 5.31 -1.77 22.64
CA GLU A 242 4.07 -2.05 23.36
C GLU A 242 2.90 -1.18 22.84
N GLU A 243 3.15 0.13 22.61
CA GLU A 243 2.15 1.03 22.03
C GLU A 243 1.70 0.56 20.63
N TRP A 244 2.64 0.12 19.79
CA TRP A 244 2.30 -0.42 18.47
C TRP A 244 1.66 -1.80 18.51
N GLU A 245 1.97 -2.63 19.52
CA GLU A 245 1.28 -3.90 19.76
C GLU A 245 -0.16 -3.69 20.20
N GLU A 246 -0.41 -2.67 21.03
CA GLU A 246 -1.78 -2.26 21.39
C GLU A 246 -2.56 -1.83 20.14
N VAL A 247 -1.97 -1.02 19.27
CA VAL A 247 -2.59 -0.63 17.99
C VAL A 247 -2.93 -1.86 17.14
N TYR A 248 -2.02 -2.82 17.07
CA TYR A 248 -2.25 -4.06 16.32
C TYR A 248 -3.35 -4.93 16.94
N ALA A 249 -3.37 -5.04 18.28
CA ALA A 249 -4.41 -5.78 18.99
C ALA A 249 -5.81 -5.17 18.78
N LEU A 250 -5.93 -3.85 18.80
CA LEU A 250 -7.17 -3.13 18.49
C LEU A 250 -7.62 -3.39 17.04
N LEU A 251 -6.68 -3.39 16.09
CA LEU A 251 -7.01 -3.72 14.71
C LEU A 251 -7.52 -5.16 14.54
N GLN A 252 -6.96 -6.11 15.28
CA GLN A 252 -7.42 -7.51 15.27
C GLN A 252 -8.83 -7.69 15.83
N GLN A 253 -9.25 -6.85 16.77
CA GLN A 253 -10.61 -6.85 17.33
C GLN A 253 -11.64 -6.30 16.34
N THR A 254 -11.23 -5.46 15.40
CA THR A 254 -12.09 -5.05 14.28
C THR A 254 -12.24 -6.24 13.35
N SER A 255 -13.45 -6.60 12.95
CA SER A 255 -13.76 -7.83 12.23
C SER A 255 -12.73 -8.14 11.12
N ALA A 256 -11.95 -9.20 11.32
CA ALA A 256 -10.75 -9.57 10.55
C ALA A 256 -11.01 -9.93 9.06
N ASN A 257 -12.25 -9.95 8.60
CA ASN A 257 -12.63 -10.44 7.27
C ASN A 257 -12.98 -9.34 6.26
N SER A 258 -12.79 -8.07 6.61
CA SER A 258 -13.07 -6.96 5.72
C SER A 258 -11.87 -6.67 4.81
N THR A 259 -12.05 -6.81 3.51
CA THR A 259 -11.06 -6.37 2.50
C THR A 259 -10.71 -4.88 2.63
N HIS A 260 -11.57 -4.10 3.27
CA HIS A 260 -11.33 -2.67 3.54
C HIS A 260 -10.23 -2.41 4.57
N LEU A 261 -9.91 -3.37 5.43
CA LEU A 261 -8.89 -3.22 6.48
C LEU A 261 -7.49 -3.70 6.07
N GLN A 262 -7.30 -4.17 4.84
CA GLN A 262 -6.00 -4.68 4.38
C GLN A 262 -4.93 -3.58 4.31
N HIS A 263 -5.32 -2.34 4.03
CA HIS A 263 -4.40 -1.20 4.08
C HIS A 263 -3.98 -0.88 5.51
N GLU A 264 -4.92 -0.89 6.44
CA GLU A 264 -4.68 -0.68 7.87
C GLU A 264 -3.75 -1.77 8.43
N TYR A 265 -3.97 -3.05 8.07
CA TYR A 265 -3.06 -4.14 8.42
C TYR A 265 -1.66 -3.92 7.85
N CYS A 266 -1.55 -3.49 6.59
CA CYS A 266 -0.28 -3.20 5.94
C CYS A 266 0.50 -2.12 6.68
N PHE A 267 -0.15 -1.01 7.00
CA PHE A 267 0.49 0.12 7.69
C PHE A 267 0.83 -0.21 9.14
N THR A 268 -0.08 -0.84 9.88
CA THR A 268 0.13 -1.17 11.29
C THR A 268 1.26 -2.18 11.47
N LEU A 269 1.22 -3.31 10.76
CA LEU A 269 2.27 -4.32 10.81
C LEU A 269 3.60 -3.79 10.29
N GLY A 270 3.57 -2.98 9.22
CA GLY A 270 4.77 -2.35 8.66
C GLY A 270 5.45 -1.42 9.64
N ASN A 271 4.69 -0.58 10.34
CA ASN A 271 5.22 0.32 11.36
C ASN A 271 5.70 -0.45 12.58
N LEU A 272 4.92 -1.40 13.09
CA LEU A 272 5.29 -2.24 14.23
C LEU A 272 6.60 -3.00 13.98
N ALA A 273 6.72 -3.67 12.82
CA ALA A 273 7.94 -4.36 12.43
C ALA A 273 9.13 -3.39 12.30
N THR A 274 8.91 -2.21 11.73
CA THR A 274 9.96 -1.20 11.59
C THR A 274 10.42 -0.66 12.94
N ILE A 275 9.50 -0.36 13.86
CA ILE A 275 9.82 0.08 15.23
C ILE A 275 10.59 -1.01 15.98
N CYS A 276 10.16 -2.28 15.89
CA CYS A 276 10.92 -3.39 16.46
C CYS A 276 12.36 -3.43 15.94
N SER A 277 12.55 -3.24 14.63
CA SER A 277 13.88 -3.21 14.00
C SER A 277 14.71 -2.02 14.47
N ILE A 278 14.13 -0.80 14.55
CA ILE A 278 14.81 0.41 15.05
C ILE A 278 15.22 0.23 16.52
N ARG A 279 14.39 -0.43 17.33
CA ARG A 279 14.66 -0.75 18.74
C ARG A 279 15.54 -1.99 18.92
N THR A 280 16.19 -2.45 17.85
CA THR A 280 17.11 -3.61 17.83
C THR A 280 16.47 -4.96 18.18
N ASN A 281 15.14 -5.02 18.26
CA ASN A 281 14.41 -6.29 18.45
C ASN A 281 14.15 -6.97 17.10
N TYR A 282 15.24 -7.36 16.43
CA TYR A 282 15.20 -7.89 15.06
C TYR A 282 14.38 -9.17 14.92
N GLN A 283 14.36 -10.02 15.96
CA GLN A 283 13.59 -11.26 15.94
C GLN A 283 12.08 -10.99 15.88
N LYS A 284 11.61 -10.08 16.73
CA LYS A 284 10.19 -9.68 16.75
C LYS A 284 9.79 -8.95 15.48
N ALA A 285 10.69 -8.14 14.92
CA ALA A 285 10.50 -7.50 13.63
C ALA A 285 10.33 -8.54 12.50
N ASP A 286 11.13 -9.61 12.49
CA ASP A 286 11.03 -10.70 11.52
C ASP A 286 9.67 -11.42 11.58
N GLU A 287 9.16 -11.64 12.78
CA GLU A 287 7.83 -12.24 13.00
C GLU A 287 6.72 -11.36 12.38
N TYR A 288 6.73 -10.05 12.65
CA TYR A 288 5.71 -9.12 12.12
C TYR A 288 5.84 -8.90 10.61
N PHE A 289 7.06 -8.77 10.07
CA PHE A 289 7.26 -8.76 8.62
C PHE A 289 6.77 -10.06 7.99
N GLY A 290 7.05 -11.21 8.61
CA GLY A 290 6.58 -12.51 8.14
C GLY A 290 5.05 -12.62 8.13
N ILE A 291 4.35 -12.06 9.12
CA ILE A 291 2.88 -11.96 9.12
C ILE A 291 2.43 -11.05 7.98
N LEU A 292 2.99 -9.85 7.87
CA LEU A 292 2.63 -8.86 6.84
C LEU A 292 2.72 -9.43 5.43
N PHE A 293 3.86 -10.00 5.05
CA PHE A 293 4.08 -10.53 3.71
C PHE A 293 3.29 -11.82 3.39
N ARG A 294 2.72 -12.50 4.42
CA ARG A 294 1.83 -13.66 4.22
C ARG A 294 0.37 -13.28 4.16
N THR A 295 -0.06 -12.24 4.87
CA THR A 295 -1.49 -11.94 5.07
C THR A 295 -1.99 -10.79 4.22
N VAL A 296 -1.12 -9.82 3.90
CA VAL A 296 -1.50 -8.64 3.12
C VAL A 296 -1.33 -8.92 1.62
N PRO A 297 -2.33 -8.59 0.78
CA PRO A 297 -2.24 -8.77 -0.66
C PRO A 297 -1.06 -8.01 -1.29
N ALA A 298 -0.44 -8.63 -2.29
CA ALA A 298 0.73 -8.08 -2.99
C ALA A 298 0.48 -6.69 -3.59
N GLU A 299 -0.73 -6.42 -4.06
CA GLU A 299 -1.16 -5.14 -4.64
C GLU A 299 -1.05 -3.98 -3.64
N ILE A 300 -1.33 -4.25 -2.37
CA ILE A 300 -1.24 -3.26 -1.30
C ILE A 300 0.23 -3.07 -0.92
N ILE A 301 1.00 -4.15 -0.78
CA ILE A 301 2.43 -4.09 -0.49
C ILE A 301 3.18 -3.33 -1.59
N ARG A 302 2.81 -3.48 -2.86
CA ARG A 302 3.38 -2.74 -4.02
C ARG A 302 3.29 -1.22 -3.88
N GLN A 303 2.43 -0.70 -3.04
CA GLN A 303 2.31 0.74 -2.81
C GLN A 303 3.41 1.29 -1.89
N ASN A 304 4.11 0.42 -1.14
CA ASN A 304 5.12 0.83 -0.19
C ASN A 304 6.41 0.00 -0.27
N ILE A 305 7.32 0.44 -1.12
CA ILE A 305 8.61 -0.23 -1.37
C ILE A 305 9.50 -0.29 -0.11
N ALA A 306 9.33 0.67 0.82
CA ALA A 306 10.12 0.73 2.05
C ALA A 306 9.90 -0.51 2.95
N LEU A 307 8.71 -1.13 2.90
CA LEU A 307 8.44 -2.35 3.66
C LEU A 307 9.38 -3.49 3.27
N ALA A 308 9.59 -3.69 1.96
CA ALA A 308 10.50 -4.72 1.47
C ALA A 308 11.96 -4.40 1.84
N LEU A 309 12.37 -3.13 1.70
CA LEU A 309 13.71 -2.67 2.06
C LEU A 309 13.99 -2.87 3.56
N ASN A 310 13.04 -2.49 4.41
CA ASN A 310 13.17 -2.66 5.86
C ASN A 310 13.23 -4.14 6.26
N TYR A 311 12.42 -5.00 5.61
CA TYR A 311 12.47 -6.44 5.87
C TYR A 311 13.80 -7.06 5.49
N ILE A 312 14.32 -6.76 4.30
CA ILE A 312 15.63 -7.23 3.84
C ILE A 312 16.73 -6.78 4.83
N THR A 313 16.70 -5.50 5.24
CA THR A 313 17.64 -4.96 6.22
C THR A 313 17.56 -5.73 7.55
N ASN A 314 16.35 -6.01 8.03
CA ASN A 314 16.15 -6.76 9.27
C ASN A 314 16.72 -8.19 9.18
N LEU A 315 16.50 -8.89 8.05
CA LEU A 315 17.04 -10.23 7.82
C LEU A 315 18.57 -10.23 7.84
N ASN A 316 19.21 -9.23 7.23
CA ASN A 316 20.66 -9.07 7.28
C ASN A 316 21.17 -8.79 8.71
N LYS A 317 20.46 -7.97 9.49
CA LYS A 317 20.78 -7.76 10.93
C LYS A 317 20.65 -9.04 11.75
N LEU A 318 19.73 -9.92 11.41
CA LEU A 318 19.58 -11.26 12.00
C LEU A 318 20.58 -12.29 11.47
N LYS A 319 21.46 -11.92 10.55
CA LYS A 319 22.40 -12.83 9.85
C LYS A 319 21.68 -13.96 9.08
N LYS A 320 20.43 -13.74 8.68
CA LYS A 320 19.62 -14.67 7.85
C LYS A 320 19.83 -14.38 6.37
N PHE A 321 21.08 -14.50 5.88
CA PHE A 321 21.48 -14.00 4.55
C PHE A 321 20.81 -14.73 3.39
N ASP A 322 20.56 -16.06 3.50
CA ASP A 322 19.81 -16.80 2.48
C ASP A 322 18.36 -16.33 2.40
N ALA A 323 17.73 -16.05 3.54
CA ALA A 323 16.38 -15.48 3.58
C ALA A 323 16.36 -14.06 3.02
N ALA A 324 17.38 -13.25 3.31
CA ALA A 324 17.53 -11.92 2.73
C ALA A 324 17.66 -11.97 1.21
N LYS A 325 18.48 -12.87 0.66
CA LYS A 325 18.63 -13.10 -0.79
C LYS A 325 17.29 -13.47 -1.43
N LYS A 326 16.58 -14.43 -0.85
CA LYS A 326 15.24 -14.82 -1.32
C LYS A 326 14.25 -13.67 -1.28
N GLN A 327 14.28 -12.85 -0.22
CA GLN A 327 13.39 -11.69 -0.09
C GLN A 327 13.75 -10.58 -1.08
N MET A 328 15.01 -10.43 -1.46
CA MET A 328 15.43 -9.52 -2.56
C MET A 328 14.87 -9.97 -3.89
N GLU A 329 14.92 -11.27 -4.21
CA GLU A 329 14.32 -11.83 -5.42
C GLU A 329 12.80 -11.58 -5.46
N ASN A 330 12.11 -11.82 -4.35
CA ASN A 330 10.68 -11.53 -4.19
C ASN A 330 10.40 -10.03 -4.38
N ALA A 331 11.23 -9.17 -3.81
CA ALA A 331 11.08 -7.72 -3.94
C ALA A 331 11.29 -7.24 -5.39
N VAL A 332 12.24 -7.80 -6.11
CA VAL A 332 12.42 -7.54 -7.56
C VAL A 332 11.22 -8.03 -8.36
N HIS A 333 10.67 -9.19 -8.04
CA HIS A 333 9.44 -9.69 -8.67
C HIS A 333 8.24 -8.76 -8.37
N LEU A 334 8.14 -8.26 -7.15
CA LEU A 334 7.01 -7.44 -6.70
C LEU A 334 7.06 -6.01 -7.27
N PHE A 335 8.24 -5.37 -7.26
CA PHE A 335 8.43 -3.95 -7.60
C PHE A 335 9.12 -3.72 -8.95
N GLY A 336 9.55 -4.79 -9.63
CA GLY A 336 10.35 -4.70 -10.86
C GLY A 336 11.71 -4.05 -10.63
N ASN A 337 12.30 -3.50 -11.69
CA ASN A 337 13.61 -2.85 -11.61
C ASN A 337 13.60 -1.53 -10.80
N LYS A 338 12.43 -1.02 -10.44
CA LYS A 338 12.33 0.21 -9.64
C LYS A 338 13.03 0.07 -8.29
N ILE A 339 12.96 -1.11 -7.65
CA ILE A 339 13.60 -1.31 -6.35
C ILE A 339 15.13 -1.22 -6.42
N LYS A 340 15.73 -1.62 -7.54
CA LYS A 340 17.19 -1.57 -7.76
C LYS A 340 17.75 -0.15 -7.87
N SER A 341 16.90 0.86 -8.09
CA SER A 341 17.32 2.27 -8.08
C SER A 341 17.49 2.84 -6.68
N PHE A 342 17.09 2.12 -5.63
CA PHE A 342 17.27 2.57 -4.25
C PHE A 342 18.67 2.16 -3.74
N SER A 343 19.43 3.13 -3.26
CA SER A 343 20.77 2.91 -2.68
C SER A 343 20.72 1.91 -1.53
N GLN A 344 19.68 1.97 -0.68
CA GLN A 344 19.44 1.02 0.40
C GLN A 344 19.36 -0.44 -0.11
N PHE A 345 18.65 -0.70 -1.22
CA PHE A 345 18.55 -2.04 -1.79
C PHE A 345 19.92 -2.56 -2.19
N ARG A 346 20.67 -1.75 -2.94
CA ARG A 346 22.01 -2.08 -3.40
C ARG A 346 22.98 -2.33 -2.24
N THR A 347 22.90 -1.50 -1.20
CA THR A 347 23.66 -1.71 0.04
C THR A 347 23.39 -3.08 0.64
N GLN A 348 22.12 -3.46 0.74
CA GLN A 348 21.75 -4.78 1.29
C GLN A 348 22.17 -5.94 0.39
N GLU A 349 22.15 -5.78 -0.94
CA GLU A 349 22.69 -6.78 -1.88
C GLU A 349 24.19 -6.99 -1.64
N ILE A 350 24.97 -5.92 -1.52
CA ILE A 350 26.41 -5.96 -1.23
C ILE A 350 26.69 -6.69 0.08
N VAL A 351 25.98 -6.30 1.17
CA VAL A 351 26.11 -6.96 2.48
C VAL A 351 25.82 -8.46 2.39
N THR A 352 24.70 -8.83 1.75
CA THR A 352 24.31 -10.22 1.59
C THR A 352 25.34 -11.02 0.76
N ALA A 353 25.85 -10.46 -0.35
CA ALA A 353 26.86 -11.09 -1.17
C ALA A 353 28.15 -11.34 -0.40
N CYS A 354 28.59 -10.38 0.41
CA CYS A 354 29.77 -10.54 1.27
C CYS A 354 29.62 -11.73 2.22
N TYR A 355 28.51 -11.79 2.96
CA TYR A 355 28.31 -12.85 3.95
C TYR A 355 28.04 -14.23 3.35
N LEU A 356 27.46 -14.29 2.13
CA LEU A 356 27.30 -15.54 1.38
C LEU A 356 28.55 -15.96 0.62
N ASN A 357 29.63 -15.20 0.72
CA ASN A 357 30.88 -15.42 -0.02
C ASN A 357 30.69 -15.47 -1.55
N ASP A 358 29.73 -14.69 -2.06
CA ASP A 358 29.41 -14.60 -3.50
C ASP A 358 30.32 -13.54 -4.17
N VAL A 359 31.60 -13.90 -4.36
CA VAL A 359 32.65 -13.01 -4.87
C VAL A 359 32.33 -12.47 -6.25
N GLU A 360 31.69 -13.28 -7.12
CA GLU A 360 31.32 -12.87 -8.47
C GLU A 360 30.23 -11.79 -8.44
N LEU A 361 29.16 -12.01 -7.66
CA LEU A 361 28.09 -11.03 -7.49
C LEU A 361 28.62 -9.75 -6.84
N LEU A 362 29.44 -9.89 -5.79
CA LEU A 362 30.05 -8.75 -5.11
C LEU A 362 30.85 -7.87 -6.07
N GLY A 363 31.69 -8.48 -6.90
CA GLY A 363 32.46 -7.75 -7.91
C GLY A 363 31.57 -6.99 -8.91
N LYS A 364 30.45 -7.60 -9.36
CA LYS A 364 29.47 -6.93 -10.22
C LYS A 364 28.78 -5.75 -9.54
N LEU A 365 28.42 -5.90 -8.26
CA LEU A 365 27.74 -4.86 -7.49
C LEU A 365 28.68 -3.69 -7.17
N LEU A 366 29.95 -3.95 -6.96
CA LEU A 366 30.96 -2.92 -6.69
C LEU A 366 31.42 -2.17 -7.94
N ALA A 367 31.23 -2.71 -9.14
CA ALA A 367 31.61 -2.08 -10.41
C ALA A 367 30.73 -0.84 -10.69
N VAL A 368 31.06 0.28 -10.02
CA VAL A 368 30.37 1.58 -10.16
C VAL A 368 31.35 2.69 -10.46
N ASP A 369 30.87 3.73 -11.12
CA ASP A 369 31.61 4.95 -11.29
C ASP A 369 31.64 5.75 -9.97
N PHE A 370 32.77 5.82 -9.32
CA PHE A 370 32.99 6.52 -8.04
C PHE A 370 32.66 8.00 -8.09
N GLU A 371 32.76 8.65 -9.27
CA GLU A 371 32.44 10.06 -9.40
C GLU A 371 30.95 10.34 -9.25
N THR A 372 30.12 9.37 -9.53
CA THR A 372 28.65 9.48 -9.42
C THR A 372 28.14 9.28 -7.98
N LEU A 373 28.97 8.75 -7.08
CA LEU A 373 28.62 8.42 -5.71
C LEU A 373 28.68 9.65 -4.79
N GLN A 374 27.75 9.71 -3.84
CA GLN A 374 27.82 10.68 -2.75
C GLN A 374 29.05 10.41 -1.85
N PRO A 375 29.59 11.43 -1.14
CA PRO A 375 30.81 11.27 -0.34
C PRO A 375 30.76 10.07 0.62
N PHE A 376 29.65 9.89 1.35
CA PHE A 376 29.51 8.77 2.31
C PHE A 376 29.41 7.41 1.60
N GLU A 377 28.78 7.36 0.42
CA GLU A 377 28.69 6.13 -0.37
C GLU A 377 30.09 5.69 -0.86
N ARG A 378 30.95 6.63 -1.24
CA ARG A 378 32.34 6.33 -1.63
C ARG A 378 33.10 5.58 -0.55
N ILE A 379 32.93 5.97 0.71
CA ILE A 379 33.57 5.29 1.85
C ILE A 379 33.03 3.87 1.98
N PHE A 380 31.70 3.72 1.96
CA PHE A 380 31.03 2.43 2.01
C PHE A 380 31.53 1.49 0.91
N TYR A 381 31.58 1.97 -0.32
CA TYR A 381 32.09 1.16 -1.45
C TYR A 381 33.57 0.80 -1.29
N ARG A 382 34.43 1.70 -0.83
CA ARG A 382 35.86 1.40 -0.57
C ARG A 382 36.04 0.34 0.51
N LEU A 383 35.23 0.36 1.56
CA LEU A 383 35.25 -0.67 2.59
C LEU A 383 34.90 -2.05 2.00
N PHE A 384 33.88 -2.10 1.16
CA PHE A 384 33.51 -3.35 0.50
C PHE A 384 34.49 -3.77 -0.59
N TYR A 385 35.22 -2.86 -1.23
CA TYR A 385 36.35 -3.22 -2.10
C TYR A 385 37.49 -3.85 -1.30
N CYS A 386 37.81 -3.37 -0.11
CA CYS A 386 38.77 -4.03 0.77
C CYS A 386 38.36 -5.48 1.04
N ILE A 387 37.08 -5.70 1.43
CA ILE A 387 36.56 -7.04 1.68
C ILE A 387 36.64 -7.90 0.40
N TYR A 388 36.22 -7.37 -0.74
CA TYR A 388 36.24 -8.06 -2.02
C TYR A 388 37.67 -8.52 -2.40
N PHE A 389 38.68 -7.67 -2.25
CA PHE A 389 40.07 -8.02 -2.53
C PHE A 389 40.63 -9.04 -1.52
N LEU A 390 40.24 -8.96 -0.24
CA LEU A 390 40.57 -9.97 0.75
C LEU A 390 39.96 -11.33 0.40
N MET A 391 38.71 -11.36 -0.06
CA MET A 391 38.04 -12.60 -0.49
C MET A 391 38.67 -13.22 -1.72
N LYS A 392 39.34 -12.39 -2.57
CA LYS A 392 40.11 -12.83 -3.73
C LYS A 392 41.58 -13.14 -3.43
N GLU A 393 42.01 -12.99 -2.17
CA GLU A 393 43.40 -13.09 -1.74
C GLU A 393 44.35 -12.08 -2.42
N GLU A 394 43.79 -10.95 -2.93
CA GLU A 394 44.53 -9.84 -3.55
C GLU A 394 44.91 -8.80 -2.47
N TYR A 395 45.83 -9.19 -1.55
CA TYR A 395 46.15 -8.45 -0.34
C TYR A 395 46.76 -7.05 -0.61
N GLU A 396 47.53 -6.89 -1.67
CA GLU A 396 48.13 -5.59 -2.02
C GLU A 396 47.06 -4.57 -2.44
N LEU A 397 46.04 -5.01 -3.16
CA LEU A 397 44.93 -4.16 -3.55
C LEU A 397 44.07 -3.81 -2.33
N ALA A 398 43.79 -4.77 -1.46
CA ALA A 398 43.07 -4.54 -0.21
C ALA A 398 43.81 -3.49 0.65
N PHE A 399 45.13 -3.62 0.79
CA PHE A 399 45.96 -2.66 1.54
C PHE A 399 45.92 -1.26 0.90
N THR A 400 45.96 -1.18 -0.42
CA THR A 400 45.85 0.10 -1.15
C THR A 400 44.50 0.78 -0.84
N GLU A 401 43.39 0.05 -0.84
CA GLU A 401 42.10 0.63 -0.49
C GLU A 401 41.99 1.07 0.98
N ILE A 402 42.62 0.34 1.90
CA ILE A 402 42.71 0.75 3.32
C ILE A 402 43.49 2.05 3.43
N GLN A 403 44.63 2.20 2.74
CA GLN A 403 45.40 3.45 2.74
C GLN A 403 44.60 4.62 2.15
N ASN A 404 43.84 4.37 1.06
CA ASN A 404 42.97 5.36 0.45
C ASN A 404 41.88 5.85 1.43
N LEU A 405 41.30 4.93 2.19
CA LEU A 405 40.33 5.24 3.25
C LEU A 405 40.96 6.11 4.34
N GLN A 406 42.12 5.72 4.87
CA GLN A 406 42.84 6.46 5.93
C GLN A 406 43.22 7.87 5.50
N ARG A 407 43.57 8.09 4.23
CA ARG A 407 43.91 9.40 3.66
C ARG A 407 42.69 10.26 3.34
N SER A 408 41.51 9.69 3.35
CA SER A 408 40.26 10.40 3.02
C SER A 408 39.90 11.36 4.14
N LYS A 409 39.82 12.68 3.86
CA LYS A 409 39.33 13.70 4.79
C LYS A 409 37.92 13.40 5.31
N LEU A 410 37.15 12.60 4.55
CA LEU A 410 35.77 12.17 4.88
C LEU A 410 35.72 11.27 6.11
N MET A 411 36.81 10.56 6.46
CA MET A 411 36.86 9.75 7.69
C MET A 411 36.74 10.60 8.96
N ASN A 412 37.12 11.88 8.91
CA ASN A 412 37.01 12.81 10.03
C ASN A 412 35.60 13.41 10.21
N GLU A 413 34.73 13.24 9.19
CA GLU A 413 33.35 13.75 9.18
C GLU A 413 32.34 12.64 9.52
N ILE A 414 32.81 11.42 9.69
CA ILE A 414 31.93 10.25 9.96
C ILE A 414 31.65 10.19 11.44
N ASP A 415 30.40 10.45 11.76
CA ASP A 415 29.82 10.34 13.10
C ASP A 415 30.10 8.97 13.74
N ALA A 416 30.14 8.90 15.07
CA ALA A 416 30.51 7.73 15.89
C ALA A 416 29.85 6.38 15.51
N HIS A 417 28.72 6.41 14.80
CA HIS A 417 28.07 5.21 14.28
C HIS A 417 28.88 4.43 13.23
N PHE A 418 29.81 5.10 12.51
CA PHE A 418 30.71 4.41 11.58
C PHE A 418 31.94 3.82 12.29
N SER A 419 32.25 4.28 13.51
CA SER A 419 33.30 3.68 14.30
C SER A 419 33.01 2.23 14.66
N GLU A 420 31.74 1.86 14.80
CA GLU A 420 31.32 0.47 15.01
C GLU A 420 31.61 -0.41 13.79
N ILE A 421 31.41 0.09 12.57
CA ILE A 421 31.72 -0.66 11.33
C ILE A 421 33.23 -0.83 11.18
N THR A 422 34.00 0.20 11.50
CA THR A 422 35.48 0.13 11.48
C THR A 422 36.00 -0.76 12.60
N GLN A 423 35.42 -0.77 13.80
CA GLN A 423 35.79 -1.69 14.88
C GLN A 423 35.46 -3.16 14.55
N PHE A 424 34.52 -3.40 13.66
CA PHE A 424 34.19 -4.76 13.21
C PHE A 424 35.15 -5.30 12.15
N MET A 425 35.95 -4.42 11.53
CA MET A 425 36.89 -4.75 10.44
C MET A 425 38.37 -4.77 10.91
N PHE A 426 38.64 -4.30 12.11
CA PHE A 426 39.95 -4.32 12.76
C PHE A 426 39.88 -5.10 14.08
#